data_ad6da8a49a1f9e06bf8c4e729a8b8875
#
_entry.id   ad6da8a49a1f9e06bf8c4e729a8b8875
#
_cell.length_a   1.000
_cell.length_b   1.000
_cell.length_c   1.000
_cell.angle_alpha   90.00
_cell.angle_beta   90.00
_cell.angle_gamma   90.00
#
_symmetry.space_group_name_H-M   'P 1'
#
loop_
_entity.id
_entity.type
_entity.pdbx_description
1 polymer ?
#
loop_
_entity_poly.entity_id
_entity_poly.type
_entity_poly.pdbx_seq_one_letter_code
_entity_poly.pdbx_strand_id
1 'polypeptide(L)'
;MIKEVSRDRITYADPPARFEAGTPPIAEAVGLTAALRYLSEIGMDRIRAHELALTNYALARLDEKLGTDVQVFGPPAGPDRGGVISLAYRDVHAHDLAQVLDQFGVCVRPGHHCAKPLMRKLGVQATARASLSLFSDEHDIEVLIEGLTEAGRLFG
;
A
#
# COMPACT_ATOMS: atom_id res chain seq x y z
N MET A 1 -12.89 30.27 -4.51
CA MET A 1 -14.25 30.61 -4.98
C MET A 1 -14.34 32.09 -5.33
N ILE A 2 -15.47 32.49 -5.91
CA ILE A 2 -15.75 33.87 -6.25
C ILE A 2 -16.00 34.68 -4.96
N LYS A 3 -15.37 35.86 -4.86
CA LYS A 3 -15.56 36.82 -3.75
C LYS A 3 -16.64 37.85 -4.08
N GLU A 4 -16.57 38.38 -5.29
CA GLU A 4 -17.49 39.36 -5.79
C GLU A 4 -17.79 39.16 -7.28
N VAL A 5 -19.02 39.41 -7.70
CA VAL A 5 -19.44 39.41 -9.11
C VAL A 5 -20.17 40.73 -9.36
N SER A 6 -19.69 41.47 -10.35
CA SER A 6 -20.39 42.60 -10.97
C SER A 6 -20.58 42.30 -12.47
N ARG A 7 -21.29 43.22 -13.15
CA ARG A 7 -21.54 43.06 -14.60
C ARG A 7 -20.25 42.98 -15.43
N ASP A 8 -19.23 43.70 -15.02
CA ASP A 8 -18.00 43.90 -15.79
C ASP A 8 -16.76 43.28 -15.12
N ARG A 9 -16.88 42.71 -13.90
CA ARG A 9 -15.75 42.21 -13.12
C ARG A 9 -16.12 41.08 -12.19
N ILE A 10 -15.26 40.07 -12.16
CA ILE A 10 -15.29 38.99 -11.17
C ILE A 10 -14.00 39.06 -10.36
N THR A 11 -14.11 39.01 -9.05
CA THR A 11 -12.97 38.85 -8.15
C THR A 11 -13.06 37.52 -7.42
N TYR A 12 -11.88 36.91 -7.14
CA TYR A 12 -11.79 35.65 -6.46
C TYR A 12 -11.32 35.82 -5.03
N ALA A 13 -11.69 34.89 -4.18
CA ALA A 13 -11.18 34.81 -2.81
C ALA A 13 -9.67 34.53 -2.82
N ASP A 14 -9.03 34.76 -1.68
CA ASP A 14 -7.65 34.39 -1.48
C ASP A 14 -7.50 32.84 -1.30
N PRO A 15 -6.34 32.24 -1.61
CA PRO A 15 -6.08 30.86 -1.20
C PRO A 15 -6.18 30.70 0.33
N PRO A 16 -6.67 29.55 0.86
CA PRO A 16 -7.12 28.36 0.10
C PRO A 16 -8.55 28.46 -0.47
N ALA A 17 -9.40 29.32 0.03
CA ALA A 17 -10.82 29.43 -0.33
C ALA A 17 -11.08 29.66 -1.84
N ARG A 18 -10.10 30.21 -2.55
CA ARG A 18 -10.16 30.36 -4.03
C ARG A 18 -10.36 29.03 -4.75
N PHE A 19 -9.77 27.95 -4.23
CA PHE A 19 -9.72 26.64 -4.89
C PHE A 19 -10.70 25.63 -4.29
N GLU A 20 -11.44 26.03 -3.26
CA GLU A 20 -12.39 25.17 -2.55
C GLU A 20 -13.82 25.50 -3.01
N ALA A 21 -14.42 24.57 -3.75
CA ALA A 21 -15.76 24.71 -4.27
C ALA A 21 -16.77 23.88 -3.47
N GLY A 22 -17.90 24.48 -3.13
CA GLY A 22 -18.98 23.80 -2.44
C GLY A 22 -18.78 23.67 -0.93
N THR A 23 -19.62 22.84 -0.30
CA THR A 23 -19.53 22.54 1.13
C THR A 23 -18.27 21.73 1.42
N PRO A 24 -17.46 22.10 2.44
CA PRO A 24 -16.30 21.28 2.83
C PRO A 24 -16.71 19.88 3.25
N PRO A 25 -15.79 18.88 3.15
CA PRO A 25 -16.03 17.51 3.54
C PRO A 25 -16.03 17.35 5.07
N ILE A 26 -17.11 17.81 5.70
CA ILE A 26 -17.22 17.92 7.17
C ILE A 26 -17.26 16.55 7.83
N ALA A 27 -18.03 15.62 7.28
CA ALA A 27 -18.15 14.24 7.80
C ALA A 27 -16.80 13.52 7.76
N GLU A 28 -16.08 13.68 6.66
CA GLU A 28 -14.75 13.09 6.46
C GLU A 28 -13.72 13.69 7.43
N ALA A 29 -13.80 15.00 7.70
CA ALA A 29 -12.92 15.66 8.67
C ALA A 29 -13.18 15.15 10.11
N VAL A 30 -14.43 14.93 10.48
CA VAL A 30 -14.81 14.33 11.77
C VAL A 30 -14.33 12.87 11.83
N GLY A 31 -14.55 12.10 10.78
CA GLY A 31 -14.08 10.71 10.69
C GLY A 31 -12.55 10.60 10.78
N LEU A 32 -11.83 11.46 10.07
CA LEU A 32 -10.36 11.53 10.17
C LEU A 32 -9.90 11.85 11.60
N THR A 33 -10.59 12.78 12.28
CA THR A 33 -10.27 13.11 13.67
C THR A 33 -10.43 11.90 14.59
N ALA A 34 -11.48 11.11 14.42
CA ALA A 34 -11.68 9.86 15.17
C ALA A 34 -10.58 8.84 14.89
N ALA A 35 -10.21 8.66 13.63
CA ALA A 35 -9.13 7.76 13.23
C ALA A 35 -7.77 8.18 13.84
N LEU A 36 -7.45 9.47 13.80
CA LEU A 36 -6.20 9.98 14.39
C LEU A 36 -6.15 9.79 15.93
N ARG A 37 -7.28 9.97 16.61
CA ARG A 37 -7.37 9.69 18.05
C ARG A 37 -7.12 8.21 18.32
N TYR A 38 -7.77 7.33 17.60
CA TYR A 38 -7.59 5.87 17.73
C TYR A 38 -6.11 5.47 17.57
N LEU A 39 -5.43 5.95 16.51
CA LEU A 39 -4.02 5.66 16.29
C LEU A 39 -3.14 6.24 17.42
N SER A 40 -3.45 7.45 17.91
CA SER A 40 -2.72 8.09 19.00
C SER A 40 -2.88 7.34 20.33
N GLU A 41 -4.04 6.78 20.61
CA GLU A 41 -4.30 5.97 21.81
C GLU A 41 -3.52 4.65 21.79
N ILE A 42 -3.39 4.01 20.60
CA ILE A 42 -2.51 2.85 20.43
C ILE A 42 -1.05 3.26 20.62
N GLY A 43 -0.65 4.38 20.06
CA GLY A 43 0.72 4.93 20.05
C GLY A 43 1.49 4.58 18.80
N MET A 44 1.98 5.59 18.11
CA MET A 44 2.67 5.43 16.81
C MET A 44 3.93 4.58 16.90
N ASP A 45 4.67 4.67 18.01
CA ASP A 45 5.86 3.84 18.25
C ASP A 45 5.52 2.35 18.36
N ARG A 46 4.40 2.03 18.99
CA ARG A 46 3.92 0.64 19.12
C ARG A 46 3.45 0.09 17.78
N ILE A 47 2.73 0.91 17.01
CA ILE A 47 2.31 0.55 15.65
C ILE A 47 3.55 0.31 14.79
N ARG A 48 4.53 1.20 14.85
CA ARG A 48 5.78 1.06 14.10
C ARG A 48 6.56 -0.20 14.47
N ALA A 49 6.66 -0.51 15.76
CA ALA A 49 7.33 -1.72 16.24
C ALA A 49 6.66 -2.99 15.73
N HIS A 50 5.33 -3.03 15.75
CA HIS A 50 4.53 -4.14 15.22
C HIS A 50 4.72 -4.32 13.71
N GLU A 51 4.57 -3.26 12.92
CA GLU A 51 4.77 -3.31 11.48
C GLU A 51 6.20 -3.74 11.10
N LEU A 52 7.21 -3.29 11.85
CA LEU A 52 8.59 -3.68 11.62
C LEU A 52 8.81 -5.17 11.91
N ALA A 53 8.26 -5.68 13.01
CA ALA A 53 8.34 -7.09 13.35
C ALA A 53 7.70 -7.96 12.26
N LEU A 54 6.47 -7.62 11.84
CA LEU A 54 5.78 -8.34 10.77
C LEU A 54 6.49 -8.24 9.43
N THR A 55 7.05 -7.08 9.08
CA THR A 55 7.80 -6.91 7.83
C THR A 55 9.04 -7.79 7.81
N ASN A 56 9.80 -7.83 8.91
CA ASN A 56 10.98 -8.69 9.02
C ASN A 56 10.59 -10.17 8.97
N TYR A 57 9.52 -10.55 9.65
CA TYR A 57 8.96 -11.91 9.57
C TYR A 57 8.58 -12.27 8.15
N ALA A 58 7.81 -11.43 7.46
CA ALA A 58 7.37 -11.66 6.09
C ALA A 58 8.56 -11.84 5.12
N LEU A 59 9.58 -10.98 5.22
CA LEU A 59 10.78 -11.08 4.37
C LEU A 59 11.53 -12.39 4.60
N ALA A 60 11.69 -12.80 5.86
CA ALA A 60 12.34 -14.07 6.21
C ALA A 60 11.53 -15.27 5.69
N ARG A 61 10.21 -15.25 5.85
CA ARG A 61 9.34 -16.34 5.38
C ARG A 61 9.27 -16.45 3.86
N LEU A 62 9.22 -15.30 3.16
CA LEU A 62 9.26 -15.28 1.69
C LEU A 62 10.57 -15.90 1.17
N ASP A 63 11.71 -15.54 1.76
CA ASP A 63 13.01 -16.12 1.40
C ASP A 63 13.07 -17.61 1.72
N GLU A 64 12.68 -18.03 2.91
CA GLU A 64 12.67 -19.43 3.34
C GLU A 64 11.80 -20.34 2.47
N LYS A 65 10.59 -19.87 2.12
CA LYS A 65 9.57 -20.70 1.46
C LYS A 65 9.63 -20.63 -0.06
N LEU A 66 9.97 -19.49 -0.61
CA LEU A 66 9.91 -19.24 -2.05
C LEU A 66 11.29 -18.98 -2.67
N GLY A 67 12.29 -18.64 -1.88
CA GLY A 67 13.68 -18.48 -2.31
C GLY A 67 13.80 -17.58 -3.55
N THR A 68 14.42 -18.10 -4.60
CA THR A 68 14.65 -17.36 -5.85
C THR A 68 13.41 -17.17 -6.71
N ASP A 69 12.31 -17.83 -6.39
CA ASP A 69 11.03 -17.67 -7.12
C ASP A 69 10.37 -16.32 -6.85
N VAL A 70 10.68 -15.68 -5.73
CA VAL A 70 10.17 -14.35 -5.37
C VAL A 70 11.29 -13.33 -5.42
N GLN A 71 11.06 -12.26 -6.17
CA GLN A 71 11.93 -11.09 -6.15
C GLN A 71 11.26 -9.98 -5.33
N VAL A 72 11.83 -9.62 -4.20
CA VAL A 72 11.35 -8.52 -3.35
C VAL A 72 12.14 -7.26 -3.64
N PHE A 73 11.43 -6.14 -3.81
CA PHE A 73 12.01 -4.83 -4.08
C PHE A 73 12.02 -3.94 -2.84
N GLY A 74 13.04 -3.11 -2.71
CA GLY A 74 13.19 -2.15 -1.63
C GLY A 74 14.39 -2.45 -0.72
N PRO A 75 14.54 -1.71 0.40
CA PRO A 75 15.60 -1.94 1.36
C PRO A 75 15.55 -3.34 1.97
N PRO A 76 16.65 -3.88 2.48
CA PRO A 76 16.66 -5.13 3.24
C PRO A 76 15.82 -5.00 4.52
N ALA A 77 15.59 -6.12 5.20
CA ALA A 77 14.99 -6.14 6.53
C ALA A 77 15.75 -5.21 7.48
N GLY A 78 15.03 -4.42 8.28
CA GLY A 78 15.65 -3.49 9.22
C GLY A 78 14.82 -2.23 9.47
N PRO A 79 15.36 -1.31 10.29
CA PRO A 79 14.62 -0.15 10.80
C PRO A 79 14.20 0.85 9.73
N ASP A 80 14.88 0.86 8.58
CA ASP A 80 14.58 1.78 7.47
C ASP A 80 13.50 1.25 6.51
N ARG A 81 13.01 0.01 6.74
CA ARG A 81 11.96 -0.58 5.92
C ARG A 81 10.58 -0.30 6.49
N GLY A 82 9.66 0.17 5.64
CA GLY A 82 8.24 0.32 5.99
C GLY A 82 7.46 -0.99 5.82
N GLY A 83 6.22 -1.02 6.32
CA GLY A 83 5.28 -2.14 6.23
C GLY A 83 4.73 -2.42 4.82
N VAL A 84 5.57 -2.25 3.80
CA VAL A 84 5.20 -2.41 2.39
C VAL A 84 6.18 -3.34 1.69
N ILE A 85 5.65 -4.39 1.05
CA ILE A 85 6.42 -5.39 0.32
C ILE A 85 5.95 -5.39 -1.13
N SER A 86 6.77 -4.83 -2.02
CA SER A 86 6.57 -4.95 -3.46
C SER A 86 7.36 -6.14 -3.97
N LEU A 87 6.70 -7.03 -4.70
CA LEU A 87 7.30 -8.27 -5.19
C LEU A 87 6.92 -8.58 -6.63
N ALA A 88 7.77 -9.33 -7.30
CA ALA A 88 7.48 -10.11 -8.48
C ALA A 88 7.65 -11.58 -8.14
N TYR A 89 6.87 -12.45 -8.75
CA TYR A 89 6.92 -13.88 -8.49
C TYR A 89 7.01 -14.65 -9.80
N ARG A 90 8.16 -15.30 -10.03
CA ARG A 90 8.47 -15.96 -11.30
C ARG A 90 8.14 -15.05 -12.50
N ASP A 91 7.61 -15.61 -13.57
CA ASP A 91 7.13 -14.87 -14.75
C ASP A 91 5.61 -14.56 -14.68
N VAL A 92 5.00 -14.71 -13.50
CA VAL A 92 3.55 -14.47 -13.32
C VAL A 92 3.27 -12.97 -13.34
N HIS A 93 2.34 -12.56 -14.21
CA HIS A 93 1.95 -11.15 -14.29
C HIS A 93 1.29 -10.69 -12.98
N ALA A 94 1.60 -9.47 -12.52
CA ALA A 94 1.14 -8.97 -11.22
C ALA A 94 -0.41 -8.98 -11.05
N HIS A 95 -1.18 -8.80 -12.13
CA HIS A 95 -2.65 -8.86 -12.08
C HIS A 95 -3.15 -10.30 -11.90
N ASP A 96 -2.53 -11.27 -12.57
CA ASP A 96 -2.90 -12.68 -12.44
C ASP A 96 -2.56 -13.18 -11.04
N LEU A 97 -1.40 -12.74 -10.52
CA LEU A 97 -1.01 -13.00 -9.14
C LEU A 97 -2.02 -12.45 -8.13
N ALA A 98 -2.49 -11.22 -8.34
CA ALA A 98 -3.51 -10.61 -7.49
C ALA A 98 -4.85 -11.36 -7.54
N GLN A 99 -5.24 -11.90 -8.71
CA GLN A 99 -6.47 -12.70 -8.84
C GLN A 99 -6.39 -14.04 -8.09
N VAL A 100 -5.22 -14.70 -8.11
CA VAL A 100 -5.03 -15.92 -7.33
C VAL A 100 -5.05 -15.60 -5.83
N LEU A 101 -4.33 -14.57 -5.39
CA LEU A 101 -4.28 -14.17 -3.99
C LEU A 101 -5.65 -13.77 -3.44
N ASP A 102 -6.52 -13.17 -4.26
CA ASP A 102 -7.90 -12.82 -3.89
C ASP A 102 -8.72 -14.07 -3.49
N GLN A 103 -8.48 -15.22 -4.15
CA GLN A 103 -9.14 -16.48 -3.79
C GLN A 103 -8.76 -17.00 -2.39
N PHE A 104 -7.61 -16.56 -1.88
CA PHE A 104 -7.13 -16.81 -0.52
C PHE A 104 -7.53 -15.71 0.48
N GLY A 105 -8.31 -14.72 0.05
CA GLY A 105 -8.68 -13.57 0.87
C GLY A 105 -7.54 -12.55 1.06
N VAL A 106 -6.47 -12.65 0.27
CA VAL A 106 -5.31 -11.74 0.35
C VAL A 106 -5.42 -10.63 -0.69
N CYS A 107 -5.69 -9.42 -0.23
CA CYS A 107 -5.79 -8.24 -1.07
C CYS A 107 -4.43 -7.58 -1.28
N VAL A 108 -3.91 -7.65 -2.49
CA VAL A 108 -2.68 -6.95 -2.89
C VAL A 108 -2.98 -5.92 -3.99
N ARG A 109 -2.12 -4.93 -4.13
CA ARG A 109 -2.23 -3.98 -5.24
C ARG A 109 -1.29 -4.37 -6.38
N PRO A 110 -1.80 -4.79 -7.56
CA PRO A 110 -0.97 -5.02 -8.73
C PRO A 110 -0.73 -3.73 -9.53
N GLY A 111 0.37 -3.67 -10.26
CA GLY A 111 0.62 -2.63 -11.26
C GLY A 111 1.89 -1.81 -11.00
N HIS A 112 1.94 -0.62 -11.60
CA HIS A 112 3.11 0.27 -11.52
C HIS A 112 3.04 1.30 -10.37
N HIS A 113 2.00 1.27 -9.53
CA HIS A 113 1.82 2.10 -8.33
C HIS A 113 1.95 3.60 -8.57
N CYS A 114 1.54 4.09 -9.76
CA CYS A 114 1.73 5.47 -10.23
C CYS A 114 3.22 5.89 -10.30
N ALA A 115 4.15 4.93 -10.38
CA ALA A 115 5.60 5.12 -10.33
C ALA A 115 6.30 4.46 -11.53
N LYS A 116 5.82 4.68 -12.76
CA LYS A 116 6.41 4.10 -13.98
C LYS A 116 7.93 4.32 -14.11
N PRO A 117 8.50 5.50 -13.76
CA PRO A 117 9.95 5.68 -13.81
C PRO A 117 10.70 4.73 -12.86
N LEU A 118 10.13 4.45 -11.68
CA LEU A 118 10.69 3.49 -10.73
C LEU A 118 10.65 2.06 -11.29
N MET A 119 9.53 1.65 -11.88
CA MET A 119 9.40 0.33 -12.52
C MET A 119 10.48 0.12 -13.59
N ARG A 120 10.74 1.14 -14.42
CA ARG A 120 11.82 1.09 -15.42
C ARG A 120 13.20 0.94 -14.77
N LYS A 121 13.46 1.66 -13.67
CA LYS A 121 14.73 1.56 -12.91
C LYS A 121 14.91 0.17 -12.29
N LEU A 122 13.84 -0.46 -11.84
CA LEU A 122 13.82 -1.81 -11.26
C LEU A 122 13.85 -2.92 -12.34
N GLY A 123 13.70 -2.58 -13.62
CA GLY A 123 13.69 -3.55 -14.72
C GLY A 123 12.40 -4.37 -14.83
N VAL A 124 11.30 -3.90 -14.24
CA VAL A 124 10.00 -4.59 -14.25
C VAL A 124 8.91 -3.70 -14.83
N GLN A 125 7.84 -4.30 -15.33
CA GLN A 125 6.68 -3.56 -15.83
C GLN A 125 5.68 -3.23 -14.71
N ALA A 126 5.52 -4.14 -13.77
CA ALA A 126 4.60 -4.08 -12.66
C ALA A 126 5.10 -4.94 -11.49
N THR A 127 4.58 -4.68 -10.30
CA THR A 127 4.78 -5.52 -9.12
C THR A 127 3.44 -5.77 -8.42
N ALA A 128 3.34 -6.84 -7.65
CA ALA A 128 2.30 -6.98 -6.64
C ALA A 128 2.80 -6.36 -5.33
N ARG A 129 1.94 -5.59 -4.65
CA ARG A 129 2.29 -4.90 -3.40
C ARG A 129 1.39 -5.37 -2.27
N ALA A 130 1.98 -6.06 -1.32
CA ALA A 130 1.38 -6.32 -0.01
C ALA A 130 1.68 -5.16 0.94
N SER A 131 0.70 -4.74 1.73
CA SER A 131 0.83 -3.66 2.70
C SER A 131 0.36 -4.14 4.06
N LEU A 132 1.25 -4.14 5.02
CA LEU A 132 1.00 -4.53 6.40
C LEU A 132 0.55 -3.32 7.22
N SER A 133 -0.30 -3.54 8.18
CA SER A 133 -0.80 -2.51 9.08
C SER A 133 -0.94 -3.04 10.51
N LEU A 134 -1.42 -2.19 11.39
CA LEU A 134 -1.70 -2.57 12.78
C LEU A 134 -2.76 -3.69 12.94
N PHE A 135 -3.49 -4.02 11.88
CA PHE A 135 -4.49 -5.08 11.86
C PHE A 135 -3.95 -6.40 11.31
N SER A 136 -2.76 -6.38 10.71
CA SER A 136 -2.14 -7.57 10.13
C SER A 136 -1.45 -8.40 11.20
N ASP A 137 -1.36 -9.71 10.97
CA ASP A 137 -0.65 -10.65 11.83
C ASP A 137 0.21 -11.64 11.01
N GLU A 138 0.87 -12.57 11.71
CA GLU A 138 1.71 -13.59 11.07
C GLU A 138 0.91 -14.56 10.20
N HIS A 139 -0.36 -14.81 10.54
CA HIS A 139 -1.24 -15.67 9.76
C HIS A 139 -1.51 -15.07 8.38
N ASP A 140 -1.73 -13.75 8.27
CA ASP A 140 -1.90 -13.06 6.98
C ASP A 140 -0.70 -13.29 6.06
N ILE A 141 0.50 -13.33 6.64
CA ILE A 141 1.74 -13.57 5.90
C ILE A 141 1.83 -15.03 5.42
N GLU A 142 1.47 -15.98 6.26
CA GLU A 142 1.47 -17.40 5.86
C GLU A 142 0.43 -17.64 4.74
N VAL A 143 -0.74 -17.04 4.81
CA VAL A 143 -1.76 -17.14 3.75
C VAL A 143 -1.29 -16.46 2.45
N LEU A 144 -0.58 -15.34 2.53
CA LEU A 144 0.07 -14.74 1.36
C LEU A 144 1.04 -15.72 0.69
N ILE A 145 1.88 -16.41 1.46
CA ILE A 145 2.86 -17.39 0.94
C ILE A 145 2.16 -18.60 0.33
N GLU A 146 1.09 -19.07 0.95
CA GLU A 146 0.26 -20.16 0.42
C GLU A 146 -0.33 -19.77 -0.95
N GLY A 147 -0.92 -18.59 -1.07
CA GLY A 147 -1.47 -18.09 -2.32
C GLY A 147 -0.40 -17.87 -3.41
N LEU A 148 0.80 -17.40 -3.04
CA LEU A 148 1.94 -17.31 -3.97
C LEU A 148 2.37 -18.69 -4.46
N THR A 149 2.44 -19.66 -3.57
CA THR A 149 2.78 -21.04 -3.92
C THR A 149 1.77 -21.64 -4.89
N GLU A 150 0.47 -21.40 -4.66
CA GLU A 150 -0.59 -21.83 -5.57
C GLU A 150 -0.49 -21.14 -6.95
N ALA A 151 -0.20 -19.84 -6.97
CA ALA A 151 0.05 -19.14 -8.23
C ALA A 151 1.21 -19.78 -9.02
N GLY A 152 2.29 -20.15 -8.32
CA GLY A 152 3.40 -20.88 -8.95
C GLY A 152 3.00 -22.24 -9.51
N ARG A 153 2.03 -22.91 -8.92
CA ARG A 153 1.51 -24.19 -9.42
C ARG A 153 0.61 -24.03 -10.65
N LEU A 154 -0.13 -22.92 -10.71
CA LEU A 154 -1.07 -22.66 -11.81
C LEU A 154 -0.38 -22.13 -13.07
N PHE A 155 0.71 -21.35 -12.91
CA PHE A 155 1.38 -20.65 -14.01
C PHE A 155 2.82 -21.13 -14.26
N GLY A 156 3.34 -22.04 -13.42
CA GLY A 156 4.72 -22.57 -13.50
C GLY A 156 4.94 -23.79 -14.35
#